data_4b040bfc19da482b88cff825fe13d7d0
#
_entry.id   4b040bfc19da482b88cff825fe13d7d0
#
_cell.length_a   1.000
_cell.length_b   1.000
_cell.length_c   1.000
_cell.angle_alpha   90.00
_cell.angle_beta   90.00
_cell.angle_gamma   90.00
#
_symmetry.space_group_name_H-M   'P 1'
#
loop_
_entity.id
_entity.type
_entity.pdbx_description
1 polymer ?
#
loop_
_entity_poly.entity_id
_entity_poly.type
_entity_poly.pdbx_seq_one_letter_code
_entity_poly.pdbx_strand_id
1 'polypeptide(L)'
;ALTARDSAIQEQQLRSYSNAADFLHEGIQLLQRMGKLGDIRKELEEDLVALLPYRILDLLSRDLNDQESHKKGLSMLENLIIKRGGLEGNNKSEYKDYLNQQEFEAFFQQIKPFLTVQEQIDLFLELQKRGSLEAGFLAFLSLTAIGFSRRKPEKLFEARRILKKLNLSGLDSMPLVGCLDLLLADIDQASARFSSSSD
;
A
#
# COMPACT_ATOMS: atom_id res chain seq x y z
N ALA A 1 -29.40 11.08 -9.41
CA ALA A 1 -28.33 10.16 -9.81
C ALA A 1 -27.54 10.72 -11.01
N LEU A 2 -28.21 11.05 -12.13
CA LEU A 2 -27.52 11.67 -13.30
C LEU A 2 -26.89 13.00 -12.92
N THR A 3 -27.59 13.87 -12.21
CA THR A 3 -27.03 15.14 -11.69
C THR A 3 -25.84 14.93 -10.75
N ALA A 4 -25.82 13.88 -9.95
CA ALA A 4 -24.70 13.55 -9.09
C ALA A 4 -23.47 13.13 -9.90
N ARG A 5 -23.66 12.38 -10.98
CA ARG A 5 -22.57 12.00 -11.90
C ARG A 5 -22.02 13.22 -12.63
N ASP A 6 -22.89 14.09 -13.15
CA ASP A 6 -22.48 15.32 -13.81
C ASP A 6 -21.69 16.25 -12.87
N SER A 7 -22.16 16.40 -11.61
CA SER A 7 -21.43 17.16 -10.58
C SER A 7 -20.08 16.53 -10.26
N ALA A 8 -20.01 15.20 -10.16
CA ALA A 8 -18.75 14.51 -9.93
C ALA A 8 -17.74 14.71 -11.07
N ILE A 9 -18.18 14.67 -12.33
CA ILE A 9 -17.34 14.94 -13.49
C ILE A 9 -16.81 16.38 -13.46
N GLN A 10 -17.65 17.35 -13.09
CA GLN A 10 -17.24 18.75 -12.96
C GLN A 10 -16.17 18.93 -11.86
N GLU A 11 -16.35 18.33 -10.68
CA GLU A 11 -15.38 18.38 -9.59
C GLU A 11 -14.08 17.66 -9.95
N GLN A 12 -14.16 16.55 -10.70
CA GLN A 12 -12.98 15.85 -11.21
C GLN A 12 -12.17 16.74 -12.16
N GLN A 13 -12.82 17.49 -13.05
CA GLN A 13 -12.15 18.46 -13.92
C GLN A 13 -11.44 19.57 -13.15
N LEU A 14 -11.98 19.95 -11.99
CA LEU A 14 -11.37 20.89 -11.04
C LEU A 14 -10.32 20.23 -10.13
N ARG A 15 -10.01 18.94 -10.33
CA ARG A 15 -9.13 18.14 -9.48
C ARG A 15 -9.58 18.04 -8.01
N SER A 16 -10.86 18.21 -7.76
CA SER A 16 -11.48 18.09 -6.43
C SER A 16 -12.01 16.67 -6.23
N TYR A 17 -11.10 15.69 -6.20
CA TYR A 17 -11.45 14.27 -6.22
C TYR A 17 -12.26 13.81 -5.00
N SER A 18 -12.05 14.44 -3.83
CA SER A 18 -12.84 14.14 -2.64
C SER A 18 -14.30 14.54 -2.83
N ASN A 19 -14.57 15.74 -3.34
CA ASN A 19 -15.93 16.21 -3.62
C ASN A 19 -16.60 15.36 -4.71
N ALA A 20 -15.87 15.04 -5.78
CA ALA A 20 -16.36 14.17 -6.84
C ALA A 20 -16.82 12.81 -6.29
N ALA A 21 -16.02 12.18 -5.43
CA ALA A 21 -16.36 10.92 -4.80
C ALA A 21 -17.55 11.05 -3.84
N ASP A 22 -17.69 12.17 -3.13
CA ASP A 22 -18.82 12.39 -2.22
C ASP A 22 -20.15 12.53 -3.01
N PHE A 23 -20.15 13.21 -4.18
CA PHE A 23 -21.32 13.26 -5.07
C PHE A 23 -21.69 11.88 -5.63
N LEU A 24 -20.72 11.07 -6.06
CA LEU A 24 -20.98 9.71 -6.51
C LEU A 24 -21.57 8.86 -5.39
N HIS A 25 -21.02 8.96 -4.19
CA HIS A 25 -21.50 8.21 -3.03
C HIS A 25 -22.94 8.58 -2.65
N GLU A 26 -23.28 9.88 -2.67
CA GLU A 26 -24.63 10.36 -2.45
C GLU A 26 -25.59 9.81 -3.53
N GLY A 27 -25.20 9.86 -4.79
CA GLY A 27 -25.95 9.29 -5.90
C GLY A 27 -26.24 7.80 -5.73
N ILE A 28 -25.24 7.01 -5.33
CA ILE A 28 -25.36 5.57 -5.05
C ILE A 28 -26.36 5.34 -3.89
N GLN A 29 -26.24 6.09 -2.79
CA GLN A 29 -27.15 5.95 -1.65
C GLN A 29 -28.62 6.27 -2.01
N LEU A 30 -28.84 7.30 -2.83
CA LEU A 30 -30.19 7.63 -3.32
C LEU A 30 -30.77 6.50 -4.15
N LEU A 31 -29.98 5.92 -5.07
CA LEU A 31 -30.44 4.78 -5.88
C LEU A 31 -30.71 3.53 -5.05
N GLN A 32 -29.91 3.27 -4.02
CA GLN A 32 -30.14 2.16 -3.08
C GLN A 32 -31.49 2.31 -2.35
N ARG A 33 -31.81 3.53 -1.87
CA ARG A 33 -33.10 3.81 -1.19
C ARG A 33 -34.29 3.66 -2.13
N MET A 34 -34.12 4.01 -3.40
CA MET A 34 -35.18 3.92 -4.40
C MET A 34 -35.44 2.48 -4.87
N GLY A 35 -34.49 1.57 -4.71
CA GLY A 35 -34.59 0.17 -5.11
C GLY A 35 -34.75 -0.06 -6.62
N LYS A 36 -34.42 0.94 -7.45
CA LYS A 36 -34.55 0.94 -8.91
C LYS A 36 -33.22 1.31 -9.57
N LEU A 37 -33.13 1.08 -10.90
CA LEU A 37 -31.98 1.49 -11.73
C LEU A 37 -30.65 0.84 -11.30
N GLY A 38 -30.64 -0.48 -11.16
CA GLY A 38 -29.45 -1.26 -10.78
C GLY A 38 -28.25 -1.01 -11.68
N ASP A 39 -28.48 -0.85 -12.99
CA ASP A 39 -27.41 -0.61 -13.97
C ASP A 39 -26.72 0.73 -13.75
N ILE A 40 -27.52 1.81 -13.52
CA ILE A 40 -26.96 3.15 -13.23
C ILE A 40 -26.21 3.15 -11.90
N ARG A 41 -26.71 2.41 -10.89
CA ARG A 41 -25.99 2.26 -9.65
C ARG A 41 -24.63 1.60 -9.84
N LYS A 42 -24.58 0.54 -10.65
CA LYS A 42 -23.33 -0.16 -10.98
C LYS A 42 -22.33 0.76 -11.68
N GLU A 43 -22.78 1.55 -12.66
CA GLU A 43 -21.93 2.54 -13.33
C GLU A 43 -21.33 3.57 -12.33
N LEU A 44 -22.14 4.08 -11.38
CA LEU A 44 -21.64 5.01 -10.35
C LEU A 44 -20.67 4.33 -9.38
N GLU A 45 -20.88 3.06 -9.04
CA GLU A 45 -19.95 2.26 -8.23
C GLU A 45 -18.61 2.07 -8.97
N GLU A 46 -18.63 1.82 -10.28
CA GLU A 46 -17.46 1.71 -11.14
C GLU A 46 -16.71 3.05 -11.22
N ASP A 47 -17.41 4.16 -11.48
CA ASP A 47 -16.82 5.51 -11.48
C ASP A 47 -16.16 5.84 -10.14
N LEU A 48 -16.79 5.46 -9.01
CA LEU A 48 -16.24 5.68 -7.66
C LEU A 48 -14.95 4.89 -7.43
N VAL A 49 -14.89 3.65 -7.91
CA VAL A 49 -13.68 2.82 -7.83
C VAL A 49 -12.56 3.40 -8.69
N ALA A 50 -12.86 3.88 -9.89
CA ALA A 50 -11.89 4.52 -10.77
C ALA A 50 -11.30 5.82 -10.18
N LEU A 51 -12.09 6.55 -9.36
CA LEU A 51 -11.64 7.75 -8.65
C LEU A 51 -10.77 7.46 -7.43
N LEU A 52 -10.80 6.25 -6.89
CA LEU A 52 -10.19 5.92 -5.61
C LEU A 52 -8.68 6.24 -5.54
N PRO A 53 -7.84 5.91 -6.55
CA PRO A 53 -6.41 6.24 -6.52
C PRO A 53 -6.16 7.75 -6.44
N TYR A 54 -6.91 8.54 -7.20
CA TYR A 54 -6.77 10.00 -7.23
C TYR A 54 -7.21 10.64 -5.91
N ARG A 55 -8.27 10.11 -5.30
CA ARG A 55 -8.73 10.57 -3.98
C ARG A 55 -7.71 10.27 -2.89
N ILE A 56 -7.09 9.09 -2.91
CA ILE A 56 -6.02 8.73 -1.96
C ILE A 56 -4.84 9.69 -2.12
N LEU A 57 -4.41 9.93 -3.36
CA LEU A 57 -3.31 10.84 -3.64
C LEU A 57 -3.63 12.28 -3.19
N ASP A 58 -4.84 12.78 -3.46
CA ASP A 58 -5.31 14.09 -2.99
C ASP A 58 -5.24 14.21 -1.46
N LEU A 59 -5.75 13.21 -0.74
CA LEU A 59 -5.77 13.21 0.73
C LEU A 59 -4.37 13.14 1.34
N LEU A 60 -3.46 12.35 0.76
CA LEU A 60 -2.10 12.17 1.28
C LEU A 60 -1.16 13.32 0.90
N SER A 61 -1.41 14.00 -0.22
CA SER A 61 -0.60 15.13 -0.69
C SER A 61 -0.96 16.48 -0.05
N ARG A 62 -1.99 16.54 0.79
CA ARG A 62 -2.39 17.75 1.50
C ARG A 62 -1.36 18.18 2.53
N ASP A 63 -1.53 19.38 3.07
CA ASP A 63 -0.66 19.92 4.11
C ASP A 63 -0.53 18.95 5.30
N LEU A 64 0.69 18.79 5.82
CA LEU A 64 0.99 17.93 6.96
C LEU A 64 0.21 18.29 8.24
N ASN A 65 -0.34 19.50 8.31
CA ASN A 65 -1.19 19.93 9.40
C ASN A 65 -2.60 19.33 9.33
N ASP A 66 -3.05 18.88 8.15
CA ASP A 66 -4.33 18.17 7.96
C ASP A 66 -4.19 16.67 8.27
N GLN A 67 -3.94 16.37 9.54
CA GLN A 67 -3.75 14.99 10.00
C GLN A 67 -4.99 14.11 9.80
N GLU A 68 -6.17 14.69 9.77
CA GLU A 68 -7.42 13.94 9.58
C GLU A 68 -7.53 13.42 8.14
N SER A 69 -7.31 14.29 7.16
CA SER A 69 -7.23 13.89 5.75
C SER A 69 -6.13 12.88 5.50
N HIS A 70 -4.96 13.08 6.10
CA HIS A 70 -3.83 12.15 5.96
C HIS A 70 -4.17 10.74 6.49
N LYS A 71 -4.74 10.64 7.71
CA LYS A 71 -5.18 9.36 8.28
C LYS A 71 -6.26 8.69 7.44
N LYS A 72 -7.21 9.46 6.91
CA LYS A 72 -8.24 8.97 5.99
C LYS A 72 -7.61 8.41 4.72
N GLY A 73 -6.65 9.13 4.14
CA GLY A 73 -5.89 8.69 2.95
C GLY A 73 -5.14 7.38 3.20
N LEU A 74 -4.45 7.24 4.35
CA LEU A 74 -3.76 5.99 4.74
C LEU A 74 -4.73 4.82 4.88
N SER A 75 -5.85 5.01 5.56
CA SER A 75 -6.86 3.96 5.73
C SER A 75 -7.46 3.52 4.38
N MET A 76 -7.69 4.47 3.47
CA MET A 76 -8.17 4.17 2.12
C MET A 76 -7.13 3.41 1.30
N LEU A 77 -5.86 3.78 1.40
CA LEU A 77 -4.74 3.09 0.75
C LEU A 77 -4.63 1.64 1.24
N GLU A 78 -4.64 1.43 2.56
CA GLU A 78 -4.61 0.09 3.14
C GLU A 78 -5.78 -0.77 2.65
N ASN A 79 -7.00 -0.23 2.67
CA ASN A 79 -8.18 -0.93 2.18
C ASN A 79 -8.10 -1.26 0.68
N LEU A 80 -7.57 -0.35 -0.14
CA LEU A 80 -7.34 -0.59 -1.56
C LEU A 80 -6.39 -1.77 -1.77
N ILE A 81 -5.26 -1.79 -1.07
CA ILE A 81 -4.25 -2.86 -1.18
C ILE A 81 -4.84 -4.20 -0.72
N ILE A 82 -5.59 -4.22 0.38
CA ILE A 82 -6.23 -5.44 0.89
C ILE A 82 -7.23 -5.99 -0.12
N LYS A 83 -8.12 -5.15 -0.63
CA LYS A 83 -9.14 -5.54 -1.61
C LYS A 83 -8.54 -5.99 -2.94
N ARG A 84 -7.39 -5.45 -3.29
CA ARG A 84 -6.62 -5.86 -4.46
C ARG A 84 -5.94 -7.23 -4.28
N GLY A 85 -5.82 -7.72 -3.05
CA GLY A 85 -5.15 -8.99 -2.74
C GLY A 85 -3.65 -8.84 -2.45
N GLY A 86 -3.25 -7.73 -1.84
CA GLY A 86 -1.87 -7.42 -1.47
C GLY A 86 -1.15 -6.50 -2.47
N LEU A 87 0.15 -6.33 -2.30
CA LEU A 87 0.99 -5.55 -3.22
C LEU A 87 1.17 -6.30 -4.55
N GLU A 88 1.23 -7.61 -4.50
CA GLU A 88 1.34 -8.50 -5.66
C GLU A 88 0.06 -8.55 -6.50
N GLY A 89 -1.09 -8.19 -5.88
CA GLY A 89 -2.40 -8.40 -6.47
C GLY A 89 -2.74 -9.88 -6.61
N ASN A 90 -3.99 -10.20 -6.80
CA ASN A 90 -4.39 -11.55 -7.18
C ASN A 90 -5.50 -11.53 -8.25
N ASN A 91 -5.61 -12.62 -9.00
CA ASN A 91 -6.57 -12.74 -10.10
C ASN A 91 -8.05 -12.74 -9.66
N LYS A 92 -8.33 -12.79 -8.35
CA LYS A 92 -9.69 -12.76 -7.77
C LYS A 92 -10.04 -11.42 -7.16
N SER A 93 -9.19 -10.39 -7.35
CA SER A 93 -9.43 -9.05 -6.81
C SER A 93 -10.69 -8.43 -7.41
N GLU A 94 -11.48 -7.77 -6.57
CA GLU A 94 -12.63 -6.95 -6.98
C GLU A 94 -12.21 -5.76 -7.86
N TYR A 95 -10.94 -5.35 -7.78
CA TYR A 95 -10.38 -4.19 -8.49
C TYR A 95 -9.50 -4.57 -9.69
N LYS A 96 -9.52 -5.84 -10.10
CA LYS A 96 -8.66 -6.34 -11.19
C LYS A 96 -8.79 -5.53 -12.49
N ASP A 97 -10.02 -5.11 -12.81
CA ASP A 97 -10.31 -4.42 -14.06
C ASP A 97 -10.04 -2.92 -14.01
N TYR A 98 -9.88 -2.34 -12.78
CA TYR A 98 -9.74 -0.91 -12.56
C TYR A 98 -8.32 -0.46 -12.19
N LEU A 99 -7.48 -1.40 -11.73
CA LEU A 99 -6.11 -1.11 -11.33
C LEU A 99 -5.25 -2.36 -11.53
N ASN A 100 -4.70 -2.51 -12.72
CA ASN A 100 -3.77 -3.59 -13.02
C ASN A 100 -2.44 -3.43 -12.24
N GLN A 101 -1.56 -4.43 -12.29
CA GLN A 101 -0.31 -4.42 -11.51
C GLN A 101 0.58 -3.22 -11.85
N GLN A 102 0.75 -2.94 -13.14
CA GLN A 102 1.62 -1.84 -13.60
C GLN A 102 1.06 -0.47 -13.20
N GLU A 103 -0.25 -0.27 -13.31
CA GLU A 103 -0.92 0.96 -12.88
C GLU A 103 -0.82 1.14 -11.37
N PHE A 104 -0.98 0.06 -10.61
CA PHE A 104 -0.83 0.09 -9.15
C PHE A 104 0.60 0.43 -8.73
N GLU A 105 1.60 -0.17 -9.35
CA GLU A 105 3.02 0.13 -9.06
C GLU A 105 3.32 1.62 -9.33
N ALA A 106 2.88 2.14 -10.47
CA ALA A 106 3.03 3.55 -10.80
C ALA A 106 2.33 4.47 -9.78
N PHE A 107 1.11 4.14 -9.40
CA PHE A 107 0.35 4.85 -8.37
C PHE A 107 1.04 4.78 -7.00
N PHE A 108 1.52 3.60 -6.58
CA PHE A 108 2.18 3.42 -5.30
C PHE A 108 3.49 4.21 -5.23
N GLN A 109 4.25 4.28 -6.33
CA GLN A 109 5.45 5.12 -6.42
C GLN A 109 5.14 6.61 -6.28
N GLN A 110 3.99 7.08 -6.78
CA GLN A 110 3.56 8.47 -6.61
C GLN A 110 3.17 8.79 -5.16
N ILE A 111 2.61 7.83 -4.44
CA ILE A 111 2.16 8.01 -3.04
C ILE A 111 3.32 7.91 -2.06
N LYS A 112 4.29 7.04 -2.31
CA LYS A 112 5.39 6.73 -1.39
C LYS A 112 6.09 7.97 -0.80
N PRO A 113 6.34 9.08 -1.54
CA PRO A 113 6.94 10.28 -0.97
C PRO A 113 6.10 10.99 0.11
N PHE A 114 4.79 10.78 0.12
CA PHE A 114 3.87 11.37 1.09
C PHE A 114 3.74 10.55 2.37
N LEU A 115 4.29 9.33 2.39
CA LEU A 115 4.29 8.46 3.56
C LEU A 115 5.59 8.63 4.34
N THR A 116 5.49 8.80 5.65
CA THR A 116 6.67 8.71 6.52
C THR A 116 7.25 7.30 6.49
N VAL A 117 8.53 7.16 6.81
CA VAL A 117 9.18 5.83 6.87
C VAL A 117 8.48 4.91 7.88
N GLN A 118 7.97 5.46 8.99
CA GLN A 118 7.25 4.66 9.97
C GLN A 118 5.91 4.16 9.42
N GLU A 119 5.14 5.00 8.74
CA GLU A 119 3.87 4.61 8.10
C GLU A 119 4.09 3.54 7.02
N GLN A 120 5.17 3.65 6.24
CA GLN A 120 5.54 2.60 5.27
C GLN A 120 5.84 1.28 5.98
N ILE A 121 6.62 1.29 7.07
CA ILE A 121 6.91 0.09 7.85
C ILE A 121 5.63 -0.52 8.42
N ASP A 122 4.78 0.29 9.03
CA ASP A 122 3.53 -0.18 9.66
C ASP A 122 2.59 -0.79 8.62
N LEU A 123 2.45 -0.14 7.46
CA LEU A 123 1.68 -0.67 6.32
C LEU A 123 2.23 -2.02 5.84
N PHE A 124 3.53 -2.12 5.61
CA PHE A 124 4.15 -3.35 5.13
C PHE A 124 4.07 -4.49 6.16
N LEU A 125 4.21 -4.19 7.44
CA LEU A 125 4.05 -5.18 8.51
C LEU A 125 2.62 -5.70 8.61
N GLU A 126 1.63 -4.83 8.43
CA GLU A 126 0.23 -5.24 8.44
C GLU A 126 -0.11 -6.12 7.23
N LEU A 127 0.36 -5.75 6.04
CA LEU A 127 0.20 -6.55 4.83
C LEU A 127 0.93 -7.90 4.91
N GLN A 128 2.11 -7.94 5.53
CA GLN A 128 2.84 -9.19 5.80
C GLN A 128 2.04 -10.14 6.69
N LYS A 129 1.40 -9.64 7.75
CA LYS A 129 0.53 -10.46 8.62
C LYS A 129 -0.62 -11.09 7.84
N ARG A 130 -1.06 -10.45 6.76
CA ARG A 130 -2.11 -10.94 5.85
C ARG A 130 -1.57 -11.87 4.76
N GLY A 131 -0.27 -12.14 4.76
CA GLY A 131 0.37 -13.14 3.88
C GLY A 131 1.06 -12.58 2.64
N SER A 132 1.18 -11.24 2.47
CA SER A 132 1.96 -10.65 1.37
C SER A 132 3.46 -10.87 1.62
N LEU A 133 4.11 -11.62 0.71
CA LEU A 133 5.55 -11.86 0.76
C LEU A 133 6.33 -10.61 0.35
N GLU A 134 5.86 -9.89 -0.65
CA GLU A 134 6.47 -8.65 -1.11
C GLU A 134 6.47 -7.58 -0.01
N ALA A 135 5.34 -7.41 0.69
CA ALA A 135 5.27 -6.51 1.82
C ALA A 135 6.24 -6.91 2.95
N GLY A 136 6.37 -8.20 3.22
CA GLY A 136 7.35 -8.70 4.17
C GLY A 136 8.79 -8.34 3.79
N PHE A 137 9.13 -8.47 2.50
CA PHE A 137 10.45 -8.10 2.00
C PHE A 137 10.69 -6.58 2.05
N LEU A 138 9.69 -5.78 1.70
CA LEU A 138 9.76 -4.31 1.82
C LEU A 138 9.86 -3.85 3.28
N ALA A 139 9.16 -4.50 4.21
CA ALA A 139 9.30 -4.25 5.65
C ALA A 139 10.73 -4.54 6.12
N PHE A 140 11.30 -5.67 5.72
CA PHE A 140 12.68 -6.02 6.00
C PHE A 140 13.66 -4.95 5.50
N LEU A 141 13.55 -4.51 4.24
CA LEU A 141 14.41 -3.47 3.67
C LEU A 141 14.27 -2.13 4.43
N SER A 142 13.04 -1.72 4.71
CA SER A 142 12.76 -0.45 5.39
C SER A 142 13.27 -0.45 6.83
N LEU A 143 13.11 -1.56 7.56
CA LEU A 143 13.65 -1.74 8.91
C LEU A 143 15.18 -1.78 8.91
N THR A 144 15.79 -2.41 7.93
CA THR A 144 17.26 -2.43 7.79
C THR A 144 17.78 -1.02 7.53
N ALA A 145 17.18 -0.29 6.60
CA ALA A 145 17.56 1.07 6.27
C ALA A 145 17.47 2.03 7.47
N ILE A 146 16.35 2.00 8.21
CA ILE A 146 16.16 2.86 9.39
C ILE A 146 17.05 2.42 10.55
N GLY A 147 17.25 1.11 10.74
CA GLY A 147 18.13 0.54 11.76
C GLY A 147 19.57 1.00 11.57
N PHE A 148 20.06 0.95 10.34
CA PHE A 148 21.40 1.40 9.99
C PHE A 148 21.52 2.94 10.07
N SER A 149 20.65 3.68 9.37
CA SER A 149 20.77 5.14 9.25
C SER A 149 20.58 5.88 10.59
N ARG A 150 19.74 5.34 11.47
CA ARG A 150 19.46 5.93 12.81
C ARG A 150 20.20 5.23 13.95
N ARG A 151 21.11 4.29 13.64
CA ARG A 151 21.85 3.50 14.63
C ARG A 151 20.95 2.83 15.67
N LYS A 152 19.86 2.19 15.20
CA LYS A 152 18.87 1.51 16.03
C LYS A 152 18.98 -0.01 15.84
N PRO A 153 19.85 -0.70 16.61
CA PRO A 153 20.06 -2.14 16.46
C PRO A 153 18.78 -2.95 16.68
N GLU A 154 17.84 -2.49 17.49
CA GLU A 154 16.55 -3.14 17.67
C GLU A 154 15.78 -3.30 16.36
N LYS A 155 15.90 -2.34 15.42
CA LYS A 155 15.28 -2.42 14.10
C LYS A 155 15.98 -3.42 13.20
N LEU A 156 17.27 -3.60 13.32
CA LEU A 156 18.01 -4.64 12.61
C LEU A 156 17.65 -6.04 13.13
N PHE A 157 17.48 -6.21 14.43
CA PHE A 157 16.98 -7.49 15.00
C PHE A 157 15.55 -7.79 14.51
N GLU A 158 14.69 -6.79 14.41
CA GLU A 158 13.33 -6.94 13.88
C GLU A 158 13.38 -7.35 12.40
N ALA A 159 14.18 -6.67 11.58
CA ALA A 159 14.42 -7.02 10.17
C ALA A 159 14.88 -8.46 10.02
N ARG A 160 15.88 -8.89 10.82
CA ARG A 160 16.40 -10.28 10.83
C ARG A 160 15.30 -11.30 11.16
N ARG A 161 14.45 -10.98 12.13
CA ARG A 161 13.33 -11.85 12.51
C ARG A 161 12.30 -12.01 11.40
N ILE A 162 12.02 -10.93 10.66
CA ILE A 162 11.12 -10.94 9.51
C ILE A 162 11.72 -11.79 8.39
N LEU A 163 12.96 -11.50 8.00
CA LEU A 163 13.63 -12.22 6.92
C LEU A 163 13.67 -13.74 7.14
N LYS A 164 13.94 -14.18 8.37
CA LYS A 164 13.94 -15.61 8.73
C LYS A 164 12.56 -16.28 8.61
N LYS A 165 11.48 -15.52 8.67
CA LYS A 165 10.10 -16.02 8.52
C LYS A 165 9.60 -16.00 7.08
N LEU A 166 10.25 -15.21 6.22
CA LEU A 166 9.88 -15.13 4.82
C LEU A 166 10.38 -16.37 4.08
N ASN A 167 9.42 -17.08 3.46
CA ASN A 167 9.75 -18.16 2.54
C ASN A 167 9.99 -17.57 1.15
N LEU A 168 11.22 -17.14 0.90
CA LEU A 168 11.63 -16.56 -0.38
C LEU A 168 11.96 -17.72 -1.34
N SER A 169 10.93 -18.31 -1.95
CA SER A 169 11.09 -19.41 -2.88
C SER A 169 12.01 -19.03 -4.05
N GLY A 170 13.16 -19.68 -4.13
CA GLY A 170 14.13 -19.45 -5.20
C GLY A 170 15.16 -18.33 -4.97
N LEU A 171 15.11 -17.64 -3.81
CA LEU A 171 16.14 -16.68 -3.41
C LEU A 171 16.90 -17.23 -2.19
N ASP A 172 18.23 -17.34 -2.31
CA ASP A 172 19.06 -17.61 -1.15
C ASP A 172 19.03 -16.41 -0.19
N SER A 173 18.43 -16.60 0.98
CA SER A 173 18.35 -15.55 2.01
C SER A 173 19.59 -15.47 2.90
N MET A 174 20.52 -16.42 2.79
CA MET A 174 21.74 -16.48 3.62
C MET A 174 22.62 -15.23 3.49
N PRO A 175 22.92 -14.70 2.28
CA PRO A 175 23.68 -13.47 2.16
C PRO A 175 23.00 -12.28 2.82
N LEU A 176 21.67 -12.17 2.70
CA LEU A 176 20.91 -11.09 3.33
C LEU A 176 20.95 -11.16 4.86
N VAL A 177 20.85 -12.36 5.41
CA VAL A 177 21.02 -12.57 6.86
C VAL A 177 22.44 -12.27 7.29
N GLY A 178 23.45 -12.69 6.51
CA GLY A 178 24.85 -12.38 6.75
C GLY A 178 25.13 -10.86 6.75
N CYS A 179 24.53 -10.11 5.85
CA CYS A 179 24.59 -8.64 5.87
C CYS A 179 24.02 -8.05 7.16
N LEU A 180 22.87 -8.56 7.64
CA LEU A 180 22.30 -8.10 8.92
C LEU A 180 23.20 -8.46 10.11
N ASP A 181 23.79 -9.66 10.14
CA ASP A 181 24.74 -10.07 11.18
C ASP A 181 25.95 -9.13 11.19
N LEU A 182 26.48 -8.77 10.01
CA LEU A 182 27.55 -7.80 9.90
C LEU A 182 27.17 -6.40 10.42
N LEU A 183 25.96 -5.92 10.07
CA LEU A 183 25.45 -4.65 10.58
C LEU A 183 25.21 -4.64 12.10
N LEU A 184 25.01 -5.82 12.69
CA LEU A 184 24.90 -6.03 14.13
C LEU A 184 26.24 -6.29 14.81
N ALA A 185 27.34 -6.21 14.07
CA ALA A 185 28.72 -6.51 14.50
C ALA A 185 28.93 -7.98 14.94
N ASP A 186 28.09 -8.91 14.46
CA ASP A 186 28.26 -10.36 14.65
C ASP A 186 29.07 -10.94 13.49
N ILE A 187 30.40 -10.66 13.51
CA ILE A 187 31.31 -10.96 12.40
C ILE A 187 31.45 -12.47 12.17
N ASP A 188 31.48 -13.26 13.25
CA ASP A 188 31.64 -14.71 13.16
C ASP A 188 30.44 -15.35 12.46
N GLN A 189 29.24 -14.98 12.82
CA GLN A 189 28.02 -15.45 12.16
C GLN A 189 27.91 -14.95 10.70
N ALA A 190 28.25 -13.71 10.44
CA ALA A 190 28.28 -13.16 9.09
C ALA A 190 29.23 -13.98 8.19
N SER A 191 30.45 -14.20 8.64
CA SER A 191 31.47 -14.99 7.93
C SER A 191 30.99 -16.42 7.64
N ALA A 192 30.42 -17.10 8.63
CA ALA A 192 29.90 -18.46 8.47
C ALA A 192 28.77 -18.53 7.41
N ARG A 193 27.90 -17.52 7.36
CA ARG A 193 26.80 -17.48 6.39
C ARG A 193 27.27 -17.19 4.97
N PHE A 194 28.20 -16.25 4.79
CA PHE A 194 28.77 -15.98 3.47
C PHE A 194 29.53 -17.17 2.93
N SER A 195 30.24 -17.90 3.78
CA SER A 195 30.95 -19.13 3.37
C SER A 195 29.97 -20.25 2.98
N SER A 196 28.79 -20.34 3.62
CA SER A 196 27.79 -21.36 3.31
C SER A 196 26.92 -21.04 2.08
N SER A 197 26.89 -19.79 1.61
CA SER A 197 26.14 -19.36 0.43
C SER A 197 26.97 -19.34 -0.87
N SER A 198 28.26 -19.68 -0.80
CA SER A 198 29.18 -19.65 -1.94
C SER A 198 29.18 -20.92 -2.78
N ASP A 199 28.41 -21.93 -2.39
CA ASP A 199 28.24 -23.19 -3.09
C ASP A 199 26.89 -23.22 -3.84
#